data_e83b9508bfbb8559fd48a1e80be78045
#
_entry.id   e83b9508bfbb8559fd48a1e80be78045
#
_cell.length_a   1.000
_cell.length_b   1.000
_cell.length_c   1.000
_cell.angle_alpha   90.00
_cell.angle_beta   90.00
_cell.angle_gamma   90.00
#
_symmetry.space_group_name_H-M   'P 1'
#
loop_
_entity.id
_entity.type
_entity.pdbx_description
1 polymer ?
#
loop_
_entity_poly.entity_id
_entity_poly.type
_entity_poly.pdbx_seq_one_letter_code
_entity_poly.pdbx_strand_id
1 'polypeptide(L)'
;MCAGLLGAGALVGAPAPASADPSTPATAPSATPGTESAGRELTGKTVFLDPGHQGTAHSENLQRQVDDGRGGTKDCQTTGMTTVDGVPEHTINWKVSELVRSSLESLGATVKTSRVDDTGWGGCVDDRARAASASGADVAVSIHADSTSTTTDTDKHGFHLIVPTLPIPNAAADAAQSEGGRSASKLMRDSYVRAGFDPANYSGVVDGIQERSDVAGPALTTVPLVFVEMGNGANPDDAAVLEGSDGQVKHAIAISTGIIDYLLGAETASSPDVAVPTASAPTPTSATVPAATSTSVAGRSALSRLLESVSPYVESFGVDGLKGLVTDENVSSVSTFARGLLNRILAAR
;
A
#
# COMPACT_ATOMS: atom_id res chain seq x y z
N MET A 1 -24.82 71.22 -10.19
CA MET A 1 -24.02 72.40 -10.39
C MET A 1 -22.74 72.00 -11.06
N CYS A 2 -22.65 72.39 -12.33
CA CYS A 2 -21.47 73.03 -13.01
C CYS A 2 -20.17 72.20 -12.98
N ALA A 3 -19.42 72.01 -14.01
CA ALA A 3 -19.27 72.42 -15.42
C ALA A 3 -18.04 71.63 -15.84
N GLY A 4 -17.83 71.02 -16.91
CA GLY A 4 -17.65 71.45 -18.26
C GLY A 4 -16.25 71.99 -18.52
N LEU A 5 -15.40 71.21 -19.25
CA LEU A 5 -14.46 71.87 -20.21
C LEU A 5 -14.01 70.86 -21.28
N LEU A 6 -14.25 71.27 -22.51
CA LEU A 6 -13.76 70.70 -23.76
C LEU A 6 -12.24 71.04 -23.94
N GLY A 7 -11.48 70.11 -24.51
CA GLY A 7 -10.14 70.35 -25.02
C GLY A 7 -9.93 69.57 -26.31
N ALA A 8 -9.90 70.29 -27.43
CA ALA A 8 -9.58 69.80 -28.77
C ALA A 8 -8.03 69.67 -28.95
N GLY A 9 -7.58 68.74 -29.70
CA GLY A 9 -6.17 68.73 -30.07
C GLY A 9 -5.76 67.62 -31.02
N ALA A 10 -5.61 67.96 -32.29
CA ALA A 10 -4.65 67.55 -33.28
C ALA A 10 -4.51 66.08 -33.74
N LEU A 11 -4.94 65.85 -34.98
CA LEU A 11 -4.60 64.77 -35.87
C LEU A 11 -3.12 64.84 -36.26
N VAL A 12 -2.37 63.79 -36.02
CA VAL A 12 -1.07 63.53 -36.67
C VAL A 12 -1.19 62.21 -37.43
N GLY A 13 -0.93 62.25 -38.75
CA GLY A 13 -1.05 61.12 -39.67
C GLY A 13 -0.07 60.01 -39.34
N ALA A 14 -0.56 58.79 -39.43
CA ALA A 14 0.24 57.59 -39.37
C ALA A 14 0.71 57.18 -40.79
N PRO A 15 1.92 56.69 -40.95
CA PRO A 15 2.41 56.10 -42.22
C PRO A 15 1.82 54.69 -42.42
N ALA A 16 1.59 54.32 -43.68
CA ALA A 16 1.05 53.04 -44.11
C ALA A 16 1.96 51.91 -43.74
N PRO A 17 1.41 50.72 -43.40
CA PRO A 17 2.21 49.55 -43.16
C PRO A 17 2.72 48.91 -44.43
N ALA A 18 4.00 48.54 -44.44
CA ALA A 18 4.64 47.75 -45.48
C ALA A 18 4.07 46.32 -45.53
N SER A 19 3.85 45.83 -46.74
CA SER A 19 3.41 44.45 -46.97
C SER A 19 4.49 43.46 -46.50
N ALA A 20 4.14 42.56 -45.62
CA ALA A 20 4.97 41.46 -45.19
C ALA A 20 4.68 40.25 -46.10
N ASP A 21 5.71 39.63 -46.62
CA ASP A 21 5.73 38.36 -47.38
C ASP A 21 5.14 37.21 -46.53
N PRO A 22 4.47 36.23 -47.17
CA PRO A 22 3.94 35.07 -46.45
C PRO A 22 5.10 34.14 -46.05
N SER A 23 5.56 34.27 -44.81
CA SER A 23 6.52 33.34 -44.21
C SER A 23 5.89 31.98 -44.00
N THR A 24 6.58 30.97 -44.49
CA THR A 24 6.37 29.53 -44.32
C THR A 24 5.95 29.20 -42.89
N PRO A 25 4.94 28.35 -42.62
CA PRO A 25 4.57 27.94 -41.28
C PRO A 25 5.74 27.17 -40.65
N ALA A 26 6.27 27.68 -39.57
CA ALA A 26 7.22 26.96 -38.74
C ALA A 26 6.54 25.71 -38.20
N THR A 27 7.09 24.55 -38.56
CA THR A 27 6.71 23.25 -38.01
C THR A 27 6.96 23.31 -36.51
N ALA A 28 5.89 23.26 -35.72
CA ALA A 28 6.00 23.11 -34.27
C ALA A 28 6.76 21.79 -34.00
N PRO A 29 7.68 21.78 -33.02
CA PRO A 29 8.35 20.55 -32.64
C PRO A 29 7.28 19.55 -32.17
N SER A 30 7.22 18.38 -32.82
CA SER A 30 6.42 17.26 -32.35
C SER A 30 6.82 16.96 -30.90
N ALA A 31 5.90 17.14 -29.97
CA ALA A 31 6.08 16.72 -28.59
C ALA A 31 6.38 15.21 -28.62
N THR A 32 7.52 14.83 -28.08
CA THR A 32 7.92 13.45 -27.91
C THR A 32 6.91 12.78 -26.98
N PRO A 33 6.16 11.74 -27.40
CA PRO A 33 5.27 11.04 -26.49
C PRO A 33 6.15 10.20 -25.56
N GLY A 34 6.38 10.65 -24.35
CA GLY A 34 7.21 9.86 -23.43
C GLY A 34 7.42 10.44 -22.04
N THR A 35 7.20 11.74 -21.84
CA THR A 35 7.60 12.39 -20.58
C THR A 35 6.42 12.72 -19.63
N GLU A 36 5.18 12.65 -20.08
CA GLU A 36 4.01 13.01 -19.25
C GLU A 36 3.40 11.84 -18.45
N SER A 37 3.75 10.62 -18.75
CA SER A 37 3.18 9.43 -18.06
C SER A 37 3.91 9.05 -16.79
N ALA A 38 5.02 9.68 -16.56
CA ALA A 38 5.94 9.36 -15.49
C ALA A 38 5.49 9.98 -14.15
N GLY A 39 5.12 9.17 -13.12
CA GLY A 39 4.60 9.55 -11.79
C GLY A 39 3.07 9.63 -11.75
N ARG A 40 2.37 9.05 -12.73
CA ARG A 40 0.92 9.06 -12.83
C ARG A 40 0.35 7.67 -13.16
N GLU A 41 1.09 6.63 -12.80
CA GLU A 41 0.72 5.24 -13.11
C GLU A 41 -0.59 4.83 -12.44
N LEU A 42 -0.94 5.46 -11.31
CA LEU A 42 -2.18 5.24 -10.57
C LEU A 42 -3.22 6.34 -10.77
N THR A 43 -3.07 7.19 -11.80
CA THR A 43 -4.08 8.21 -12.11
C THR A 43 -5.44 7.56 -12.38
N GLY A 44 -6.48 8.08 -11.71
CA GLY A 44 -7.84 7.55 -11.78
C GLY A 44 -8.09 6.35 -10.86
N LYS A 45 -7.08 5.87 -10.14
CA LYS A 45 -7.24 4.84 -9.10
C LYS A 45 -7.56 5.47 -7.76
N THR A 46 -8.43 4.83 -6.99
CA THR A 46 -8.78 5.21 -5.62
C THR A 46 -8.41 4.07 -4.68
N VAL A 47 -7.69 4.39 -3.60
CA VAL A 47 -7.32 3.47 -2.53
C VAL A 47 -7.93 3.96 -1.22
N PHE A 48 -8.50 3.06 -0.44
CA PHE A 48 -8.95 3.35 0.91
C PHE A 48 -8.00 2.71 1.91
N LEU A 49 -7.38 3.51 2.79
CA LEU A 49 -6.54 3.03 3.88
C LEU A 49 -7.31 3.10 5.20
N ASP A 50 -7.28 2.01 5.92
CA ASP A 50 -7.88 1.88 7.25
C ASP A 50 -6.76 1.60 8.28
N PRO A 51 -6.11 2.66 8.84
CA PRO A 51 -5.18 2.48 9.94
C PRO A 51 -5.93 1.93 11.15
N GLY A 52 -5.63 0.69 11.53
CA GLY A 52 -6.31 -0.02 12.60
C GLY A 52 -6.33 0.74 13.93
N HIS A 53 -7.40 0.51 14.70
CA HIS A 53 -7.62 1.13 16.01
C HIS A 53 -7.71 2.67 15.99
N GLN A 54 -7.48 3.33 17.13
CA GLN A 54 -7.64 4.78 17.32
C GLN A 54 -6.81 5.28 18.49
N GLY A 55 -6.54 6.57 18.52
CA GLY A 55 -5.96 7.24 19.69
C GLY A 55 -6.92 7.32 20.86
N THR A 56 -6.45 7.83 21.98
CA THR A 56 -7.19 7.84 23.27
C THR A 56 -8.03 9.09 23.49
N ALA A 57 -7.96 10.10 22.61
CA ALA A 57 -8.68 11.37 22.77
C ALA A 57 -10.13 11.26 22.25
N HIS A 58 -10.90 10.33 22.83
CA HIS A 58 -12.32 10.13 22.55
C HIS A 58 -13.08 9.65 23.78
N SER A 59 -14.41 9.73 23.76
CA SER A 59 -15.31 9.25 24.80
C SER A 59 -16.21 8.10 24.34
N GLU A 60 -15.89 7.50 23.19
CA GLU A 60 -16.70 6.43 22.61
C GLU A 60 -16.61 5.14 23.43
N ASN A 61 -17.73 4.44 23.52
CA ASN A 61 -17.77 3.15 24.17
C ASN A 61 -17.31 2.06 23.20
N LEU A 62 -16.11 1.54 23.40
CA LEU A 62 -15.52 0.51 22.55
C LEU A 62 -16.30 -0.82 22.61
N GLN A 63 -17.02 -1.10 23.71
CA GLN A 63 -17.82 -2.32 23.88
C GLN A 63 -19.25 -2.19 23.32
N ARG A 64 -19.60 -1.05 22.72
CA ARG A 64 -20.90 -0.92 22.03
C ARG A 64 -20.98 -1.98 20.95
N GLN A 65 -22.09 -2.75 20.95
CA GLN A 65 -22.27 -3.82 20.00
C GLN A 65 -22.63 -3.28 18.61
N VAL A 66 -21.94 -3.76 17.60
CA VAL A 66 -22.13 -3.42 16.18
C VAL A 66 -22.21 -4.69 15.33
N ASP A 67 -22.67 -4.57 14.09
CA ASP A 67 -22.78 -5.67 13.15
C ASP A 67 -21.41 -6.34 12.91
N ASP A 68 -21.37 -7.68 12.97
CA ASP A 68 -20.17 -8.47 12.69
C ASP A 68 -20.07 -8.95 11.22
N GLY A 69 -21.09 -8.65 10.40
CA GLY A 69 -21.19 -9.11 9.02
C GLY A 69 -21.63 -10.56 8.85
N ARG A 70 -21.97 -11.24 9.95
CA ARG A 70 -22.35 -12.67 9.95
C ARG A 70 -23.69 -12.94 10.61
N GLY A 71 -24.46 -11.87 10.88
CA GLY A 71 -25.77 -11.93 11.50
C GLY A 71 -25.74 -11.90 13.02
N GLY A 72 -24.58 -11.65 13.62
CA GLY A 72 -24.35 -11.41 15.03
C GLY A 72 -23.88 -9.99 15.30
N THR A 73 -23.33 -9.79 16.48
CA THR A 73 -22.72 -8.53 16.91
C THR A 73 -21.35 -8.76 17.54
N LYS A 74 -20.53 -7.73 17.54
CA LYS A 74 -19.24 -7.68 18.22
C LYS A 74 -18.99 -6.29 18.80
N ASP A 75 -17.95 -6.17 19.59
CA ASP A 75 -17.52 -4.89 20.13
C ASP A 75 -17.19 -3.91 18.98
N CYS A 76 -17.62 -2.65 19.17
CA CYS A 76 -17.42 -1.55 18.24
C CYS A 76 -15.94 -1.44 17.83
N GLN A 77 -15.03 -1.56 18.81
CA GLN A 77 -13.59 -1.48 18.59
C GLN A 77 -12.83 -2.09 19.75
N THR A 78 -11.53 -2.28 19.57
CA THR A 78 -10.58 -2.55 20.66
C THR A 78 -9.50 -1.46 20.71
N THR A 79 -8.70 -1.46 21.74
CA THR A 79 -7.55 -0.55 21.88
C THR A 79 -6.38 -0.95 20.97
N GLY A 80 -6.43 -2.16 20.41
CA GLY A 80 -5.29 -2.77 19.75
C GLY A 80 -4.29 -3.36 20.74
N MET A 81 -3.22 -3.90 20.19
CA MET A 81 -2.09 -4.39 20.99
C MET A 81 -1.18 -3.24 21.44
N THR A 82 -0.29 -3.56 22.34
CA THR A 82 0.89 -2.75 22.69
C THR A 82 2.10 -3.65 22.56
N THR A 83 3.14 -3.18 21.93
CA THR A 83 4.40 -3.93 21.75
C THR A 83 5.07 -4.22 23.11
N VAL A 84 6.05 -5.11 23.11
CA VAL A 84 6.85 -5.41 24.30
C VAL A 84 7.57 -4.18 24.85
N ASP A 85 7.87 -3.20 24.01
CA ASP A 85 8.53 -1.95 24.38
C ASP A 85 7.54 -0.80 24.70
N GLY A 86 6.23 -1.06 24.64
CA GLY A 86 5.18 -0.16 25.08
C GLY A 86 4.62 0.78 24.01
N VAL A 87 4.87 0.54 22.72
CA VAL A 87 4.31 1.35 21.65
C VAL A 87 2.92 0.84 21.26
N PRO A 88 1.87 1.72 21.28
CA PRO A 88 0.52 1.32 20.90
C PRO A 88 0.42 0.99 19.40
N GLU A 89 -0.37 -0.02 19.06
CA GLU A 89 -0.62 -0.46 17.70
C GLU A 89 -1.17 0.65 16.80
N HIS A 90 -2.14 1.43 17.32
CA HIS A 90 -2.75 2.51 16.52
C HIS A 90 -1.73 3.52 15.99
N THR A 91 -0.65 3.77 16.77
CA THR A 91 0.43 4.69 16.36
C THR A 91 1.30 4.08 15.26
N ILE A 92 1.61 2.78 15.35
CA ILE A 92 2.35 2.06 14.31
C ILE A 92 1.54 2.06 13.02
N ASN A 93 0.26 1.66 13.10
CA ASN A 93 -0.64 1.59 11.96
C ASN A 93 -0.81 2.95 11.26
N TRP A 94 -0.92 4.03 12.06
CA TRP A 94 -1.00 5.39 11.53
C TRP A 94 0.26 5.79 10.77
N LYS A 95 1.44 5.62 11.37
CA LYS A 95 2.71 6.00 10.75
C LYS A 95 2.95 5.25 9.43
N VAL A 96 2.72 3.95 9.40
CA VAL A 96 2.86 3.15 8.17
C VAL A 96 1.84 3.59 7.13
N SER A 97 0.58 3.84 7.53
CA SER A 97 -0.46 4.30 6.59
C SER A 97 -0.13 5.66 5.96
N GLU A 98 0.45 6.59 6.69
CA GLU A 98 0.87 7.89 6.15
C GLU A 98 2.00 7.74 5.10
N LEU A 99 2.94 6.83 5.32
CA LEU A 99 3.98 6.50 4.34
C LEU A 99 3.37 5.87 3.08
N VAL A 100 2.44 4.92 3.24
CA VAL A 100 1.71 4.30 2.13
C VAL A 100 0.90 5.34 1.36
N ARG A 101 0.16 6.21 2.06
CA ARG A 101 -0.62 7.30 1.45
C ARG A 101 0.26 8.18 0.58
N SER A 102 1.34 8.70 1.15
CA SER A 102 2.28 9.57 0.44
C SER A 102 2.84 8.90 -0.82
N SER A 103 3.20 7.62 -0.71
CA SER A 103 3.71 6.84 -1.83
C SER A 103 2.70 6.71 -2.98
N LEU A 104 1.46 6.36 -2.66
CA LEU A 104 0.41 6.17 -3.66
C LEU A 104 -0.04 7.49 -4.30
N GLU A 105 -0.16 8.56 -3.50
CA GLU A 105 -0.49 9.90 -3.99
C GLU A 105 0.60 10.43 -4.94
N SER A 106 1.86 10.15 -4.68
CA SER A 106 2.97 10.51 -5.59
C SER A 106 2.88 9.84 -6.96
N LEU A 107 2.22 8.68 -7.03
CA LEU A 107 1.92 7.95 -8.26
C LEU A 107 0.58 8.35 -8.90
N GLY A 108 -0.10 9.35 -8.35
CA GLY A 108 -1.34 9.91 -8.89
C GLY A 108 -2.61 9.22 -8.41
N ALA A 109 -2.55 8.33 -7.42
CA ALA A 109 -3.75 7.76 -6.81
C ALA A 109 -4.51 8.79 -5.97
N THR A 110 -5.83 8.61 -5.84
CA THR A 110 -6.63 9.25 -4.81
C THR A 110 -6.65 8.34 -3.58
N VAL A 111 -6.14 8.83 -2.44
CA VAL A 111 -6.16 8.07 -1.19
C VAL A 111 -7.19 8.64 -0.23
N LYS A 112 -8.04 7.78 0.32
CA LYS A 112 -9.02 8.07 1.38
C LYS A 112 -8.68 7.27 2.62
N THR A 113 -9.01 7.77 3.81
CA THR A 113 -8.66 7.12 5.08
C THR A 113 -9.86 7.03 6.01
N SER A 114 -9.88 6.01 6.89
CA SER A 114 -10.91 5.83 7.90
C SER A 114 -10.82 6.83 9.05
N ARG A 115 -9.62 7.33 9.35
CA ARG A 115 -9.36 8.36 10.37
C ARG A 115 -8.38 9.39 9.85
N VAL A 116 -8.40 10.57 10.45
CA VAL A 116 -7.66 11.75 9.97
C VAL A 116 -6.43 12.09 10.84
N ASP A 117 -6.29 11.43 11.97
CA ASP A 117 -5.17 11.62 12.91
C ASP A 117 -4.94 10.35 13.75
N ASP A 118 -3.89 10.38 14.58
CA ASP A 118 -3.55 9.30 15.51
C ASP A 118 -4.06 9.57 16.96
N THR A 119 -4.78 10.64 17.19
CA THR A 119 -5.17 11.06 18.54
C THR A 119 -6.63 10.76 18.87
N GLY A 120 -7.51 10.92 17.89
CA GLY A 120 -8.96 10.89 18.06
C GLY A 120 -9.62 9.57 17.68
N TRP A 121 -10.92 9.65 17.53
CA TRP A 121 -11.80 8.54 17.17
C TRP A 121 -11.71 8.21 15.67
N GLY A 122 -11.69 6.92 15.35
CA GLY A 122 -11.60 6.44 13.96
C GLY A 122 -12.83 5.66 13.46
N GLY A 123 -13.90 5.57 14.26
CA GLY A 123 -15.10 4.79 13.94
C GLY A 123 -15.06 3.35 14.45
N CYS A 124 -16.24 2.74 14.63
CA CYS A 124 -16.37 1.32 14.88
C CYS A 124 -15.97 0.49 13.66
N VAL A 125 -15.74 -0.79 13.84
CA VAL A 125 -15.36 -1.71 12.74
C VAL A 125 -16.36 -1.72 11.60
N ASP A 126 -17.67 -1.61 11.90
CA ASP A 126 -18.74 -1.51 10.90
C ASP A 126 -18.80 -0.12 10.22
N ASP A 127 -18.50 0.97 10.95
CA ASP A 127 -18.38 2.33 10.38
C ASP A 127 -17.23 2.39 9.36
N ARG A 128 -16.08 1.80 9.69
CA ARG A 128 -14.89 1.72 8.83
C ARG A 128 -15.17 0.93 7.56
N ALA A 129 -15.83 -0.24 7.70
CA ALA A 129 -16.25 -1.05 6.56
C ALA A 129 -17.24 -0.32 5.65
N ARG A 130 -18.20 0.44 6.24
CA ARG A 130 -19.11 1.29 5.47
C ARG A 130 -18.37 2.43 4.76
N ALA A 131 -17.42 3.07 5.43
CA ALA A 131 -16.61 4.13 4.82
C ALA A 131 -15.79 3.59 3.64
N ALA A 132 -15.15 2.43 3.80
CA ALA A 132 -14.43 1.75 2.72
C ALA A 132 -15.37 1.44 1.55
N SER A 133 -16.53 0.85 1.82
CA SER A 133 -17.52 0.47 0.81
C SER A 133 -18.09 1.69 0.04
N ALA A 134 -18.30 2.81 0.74
CA ALA A 134 -18.81 4.05 0.15
C ALA A 134 -17.72 4.90 -0.52
N SER A 135 -16.46 4.52 -0.39
CA SER A 135 -15.33 5.33 -0.87
C SER A 135 -15.18 5.37 -2.38
N GLY A 136 -15.72 4.37 -3.10
CA GLY A 136 -15.44 4.15 -4.51
C GLY A 136 -14.01 3.66 -4.76
N ALA A 137 -13.38 3.03 -3.75
CA ALA A 137 -12.03 2.52 -3.88
C ALA A 137 -11.95 1.30 -4.79
N ASP A 138 -10.90 1.23 -5.61
CA ASP A 138 -10.54 0.04 -6.37
C ASP A 138 -10.01 -1.08 -5.45
N VAL A 139 -9.42 -0.68 -4.31
CA VAL A 139 -8.98 -1.58 -3.23
C VAL A 139 -8.96 -0.83 -1.89
N ALA A 140 -9.33 -1.52 -0.82
CA ALA A 140 -9.16 -1.08 0.56
C ALA A 140 -8.06 -1.90 1.23
N VAL A 141 -7.32 -1.28 2.17
CA VAL A 141 -6.30 -1.95 2.98
C VAL A 141 -6.47 -1.56 4.44
N SER A 142 -6.80 -2.53 5.30
CA SER A 142 -6.78 -2.38 6.75
C SER A 142 -5.40 -2.79 7.26
N ILE A 143 -4.74 -1.90 7.98
CA ILE A 143 -3.34 -2.02 8.40
C ILE A 143 -3.30 -2.19 9.91
N HIS A 144 -2.82 -3.34 10.36
CA HIS A 144 -2.78 -3.81 11.74
C HIS A 144 -1.42 -4.42 12.08
N ALA A 145 -1.21 -4.69 13.36
CA ALA A 145 -0.12 -5.52 13.86
C ALA A 145 -0.66 -6.39 15.01
N ASP A 146 -0.44 -7.69 14.91
CA ASP A 146 -0.95 -8.69 15.84
C ASP A 146 -0.12 -8.79 17.12
N SER A 147 -0.61 -9.52 18.09
CA SER A 147 0.13 -9.86 19.31
C SER A 147 -0.28 -11.21 19.86
N THR A 148 0.71 -11.96 20.30
CA THR A 148 0.55 -13.21 21.04
C THR A 148 0.91 -13.02 22.52
N SER A 149 1.07 -14.10 23.26
CA SER A 149 1.50 -14.00 24.66
C SER A 149 2.98 -13.70 24.77
N THR A 150 3.34 -12.64 25.47
CA THR A 150 4.74 -12.27 25.74
C THR A 150 5.47 -13.26 26.66
N THR A 151 4.75 -14.21 27.28
CA THR A 151 5.33 -15.16 28.25
C THR A 151 5.38 -16.60 27.75
N THR A 152 4.46 -17.00 26.86
CA THR A 152 4.34 -18.39 26.39
C THR A 152 4.66 -18.55 24.90
N ASP A 153 4.61 -17.48 24.12
CA ASP A 153 4.70 -17.50 22.66
C ASP A 153 5.88 -16.66 22.14
N THR A 154 7.00 -16.70 22.85
CA THR A 154 8.18 -15.88 22.53
C THR A 154 8.86 -16.20 21.19
N ASP A 155 8.56 -17.37 20.62
CA ASP A 155 9.03 -17.83 19.31
C ASP A 155 8.06 -17.47 18.16
N LYS A 156 6.89 -16.91 18.49
CA LYS A 156 5.88 -16.52 17.50
C LYS A 156 6.27 -15.19 16.87
N HIS A 157 6.33 -15.15 15.55
CA HIS A 157 6.73 -13.99 14.77
C HIS A 157 6.12 -14.03 13.36
N GLY A 158 6.28 -12.93 12.63
CA GLY A 158 5.98 -12.84 11.21
C GLY A 158 4.64 -12.17 10.89
N PHE A 159 4.49 -11.82 9.62
CA PHE A 159 3.29 -11.16 9.08
C PHE A 159 2.25 -12.16 8.61
N HIS A 160 0.99 -11.72 8.51
CA HIS A 160 -0.04 -12.47 7.81
C HIS A 160 -1.16 -11.58 7.24
N LEU A 161 -1.90 -12.11 6.29
CA LEU A 161 -3.07 -11.49 5.69
C LEU A 161 -4.30 -12.25 6.16
N ILE A 162 -5.29 -11.53 6.70
CA ILE A 162 -6.56 -12.13 7.07
C ILE A 162 -7.52 -12.05 5.88
N VAL A 163 -8.03 -13.20 5.48
CA VAL A 163 -9.11 -13.33 4.49
C VAL A 163 -10.36 -13.92 5.16
N PRO A 164 -11.57 -13.51 4.73
CA PRO A 164 -12.78 -14.04 5.36
C PRO A 164 -13.05 -15.48 4.93
N THR A 165 -13.57 -16.29 5.85
CA THR A 165 -14.22 -17.56 5.52
C THR A 165 -15.43 -17.30 4.63
N LEU A 166 -15.51 -18.00 3.51
CA LEU A 166 -16.60 -17.90 2.55
C LEU A 166 -17.61 -19.05 2.75
N PRO A 167 -18.91 -18.84 2.42
CA PRO A 167 -19.47 -17.59 1.92
C PRO A 167 -19.71 -16.55 3.04
N ILE A 168 -19.73 -15.28 2.65
CA ILE A 168 -20.15 -14.16 3.51
C ILE A 168 -21.65 -13.96 3.30
N PRO A 169 -22.47 -13.74 4.38
CA PRO A 169 -23.92 -13.57 4.23
C PRO A 169 -24.33 -12.39 3.33
N ASN A 170 -23.58 -11.31 3.33
CA ASN A 170 -23.78 -10.18 2.42
C ASN A 170 -23.21 -10.54 1.04
N ALA A 171 -24.08 -10.68 0.03
CA ALA A 171 -23.67 -11.09 -1.32
C ALA A 171 -22.69 -10.11 -2.00
N ALA A 172 -22.77 -8.82 -1.71
CA ALA A 172 -21.85 -7.85 -2.28
C ALA A 172 -20.45 -7.94 -1.63
N ALA A 173 -20.38 -8.17 -0.31
CA ALA A 173 -19.13 -8.44 0.38
C ALA A 173 -18.55 -9.79 -0.08
N ASP A 174 -19.39 -10.84 -0.20
CA ASP A 174 -18.96 -12.15 -0.68
C ASP A 174 -18.32 -12.06 -2.07
N ALA A 175 -18.97 -11.40 -3.01
CA ALA A 175 -18.42 -11.18 -4.35
C ALA A 175 -17.10 -10.39 -4.33
N ALA A 176 -17.03 -9.30 -3.55
CA ALA A 176 -15.83 -8.49 -3.45
C ALA A 176 -14.64 -9.26 -2.86
N GLN A 177 -14.88 -10.09 -1.83
CA GLN A 177 -13.81 -10.79 -1.14
C GLN A 177 -13.43 -12.12 -1.77
N SER A 178 -14.38 -12.84 -2.40
CA SER A 178 -14.10 -14.14 -3.04
C SER A 178 -13.15 -14.01 -4.24
N GLU A 179 -13.21 -12.88 -4.95
CA GLU A 179 -12.36 -12.61 -6.12
C GLU A 179 -11.29 -11.56 -5.81
N GLY A 180 -11.69 -10.28 -5.75
CA GLY A 180 -10.78 -9.14 -5.63
C GLY A 180 -9.99 -9.14 -4.33
N GLY A 181 -10.65 -9.34 -3.18
CA GLY A 181 -10.00 -9.34 -1.86
C GLY A 181 -8.98 -10.47 -1.72
N ARG A 182 -9.31 -11.69 -2.15
CA ARG A 182 -8.38 -12.83 -2.13
C ARG A 182 -7.20 -12.63 -3.09
N SER A 183 -7.45 -12.08 -4.28
CA SER A 183 -6.39 -11.76 -5.24
C SER A 183 -5.44 -10.70 -4.70
N ALA A 184 -5.98 -9.59 -4.19
CA ALA A 184 -5.19 -8.51 -3.60
C ALA A 184 -4.36 -8.99 -2.38
N SER A 185 -4.97 -9.85 -1.52
CA SER A 185 -4.27 -10.43 -0.37
C SER A 185 -3.10 -11.32 -0.79
N LYS A 186 -3.26 -12.14 -1.85
CA LYS A 186 -2.14 -12.95 -2.37
C LYS A 186 -1.00 -12.08 -2.91
N LEU A 187 -1.31 -11.04 -3.69
CA LEU A 187 -0.30 -10.11 -4.20
C LEU A 187 0.40 -9.36 -3.06
N MET A 188 -0.35 -8.97 -2.02
CA MET A 188 0.22 -8.37 -0.81
C MET A 188 1.15 -9.34 -0.08
N ARG A 189 0.75 -10.60 0.12
CA ARG A 189 1.58 -11.65 0.67
C ARG A 189 2.88 -11.80 -0.12
N ASP A 190 2.79 -11.89 -1.44
CA ASP A 190 3.95 -12.03 -2.31
C ASP A 190 4.90 -10.83 -2.20
N SER A 191 4.34 -9.64 -2.05
CA SER A 191 5.08 -8.40 -1.84
C SER A 191 5.86 -8.41 -0.51
N TYR A 192 5.23 -8.86 0.57
CA TYR A 192 5.88 -9.01 1.87
C TYR A 192 7.03 -10.02 1.84
N VAL A 193 6.80 -11.18 1.22
CA VAL A 193 7.86 -12.20 1.04
C VAL A 193 9.02 -11.65 0.20
N ARG A 194 8.72 -10.92 -0.89
CA ARG A 194 9.77 -10.27 -1.71
C ARG A 194 10.53 -9.19 -0.94
N ALA A 195 9.89 -8.54 0.02
CA ALA A 195 10.53 -7.57 0.90
C ALA A 195 11.38 -8.23 2.01
N GLY A 196 11.38 -9.56 2.10
CA GLY A 196 12.14 -10.31 3.09
C GLY A 196 11.49 -10.28 4.48
N PHE A 197 10.16 -10.30 4.54
CA PHE A 197 9.42 -10.60 5.75
C PHE A 197 9.06 -12.08 5.79
N ASP A 198 9.08 -12.68 6.97
CA ASP A 198 8.67 -14.05 7.17
C ASP A 198 7.16 -14.15 7.41
N PRO A 199 6.45 -15.14 6.80
CA PRO A 199 5.09 -15.45 7.17
C PRO A 199 4.96 -15.88 8.63
N ALA A 200 3.84 -15.51 9.27
CA ALA A 200 3.60 -15.85 10.66
C ALA A 200 3.59 -17.38 10.89
N ASN A 201 4.24 -17.78 11.97
CA ASN A 201 4.38 -19.18 12.39
C ASN A 201 3.34 -19.60 13.45
N TYR A 202 2.21 -18.86 13.59
CA TYR A 202 1.21 -19.05 14.62
C TYR A 202 -0.23 -18.89 14.08
N SER A 203 -1.22 -19.05 14.94
CA SER A 203 -2.66 -18.81 14.67
C SER A 203 -3.24 -19.52 13.43
N GLY A 204 -2.65 -20.64 13.00
CA GLY A 204 -3.12 -21.40 11.84
C GLY A 204 -2.84 -20.72 10.50
N VAL A 205 -1.90 -19.78 10.46
CA VAL A 205 -1.44 -19.14 9.23
C VAL A 205 -0.80 -20.18 8.32
N VAL A 206 -1.20 -20.18 7.06
CA VAL A 206 -0.64 -21.03 6.01
C VAL A 206 -0.12 -20.14 4.90
N ASP A 207 1.17 -20.18 4.65
CA ASP A 207 1.81 -19.40 3.60
C ASP A 207 1.43 -17.90 3.66
N GLY A 208 1.48 -17.31 4.86
CA GLY A 208 1.16 -15.90 5.09
C GLY A 208 -0.32 -15.52 5.00
N ILE A 209 -1.22 -16.50 4.83
CA ILE A 209 -2.67 -16.27 4.77
C ILE A 209 -3.36 -16.94 5.96
N GLN A 210 -4.25 -16.22 6.62
CA GLN A 210 -5.13 -16.74 7.67
C GLN A 210 -6.60 -16.56 7.25
N GLU A 211 -7.35 -17.65 7.20
CA GLU A 211 -8.78 -17.57 6.95
C GLU A 211 -9.54 -17.43 8.28
N ARG A 212 -10.38 -16.39 8.41
CA ARG A 212 -11.12 -16.09 9.64
C ARG A 212 -12.59 -15.74 9.39
N SER A 213 -13.46 -16.13 10.31
CA SER A 213 -14.89 -15.80 10.28
C SER A 213 -15.30 -14.71 11.27
N ASP A 214 -14.41 -14.32 12.19
CA ASP A 214 -14.70 -13.43 13.33
C ASP A 214 -14.22 -11.99 13.14
N VAL A 215 -13.59 -11.66 11.99
CA VAL A 215 -13.13 -10.31 11.67
C VAL A 215 -14.19 -9.59 10.83
N ALA A 216 -14.77 -8.51 11.38
CA ALA A 216 -15.90 -7.81 10.77
C ALA A 216 -15.50 -7.03 9.49
N GLY A 217 -14.33 -6.40 9.46
CA GLY A 217 -13.86 -5.62 8.31
C GLY A 217 -14.03 -6.38 6.99
N PRO A 218 -13.38 -7.54 6.82
CA PRO A 218 -13.53 -8.35 5.62
C PRO A 218 -14.96 -8.86 5.37
N ALA A 219 -15.75 -9.10 6.44
CA ALA A 219 -17.11 -9.59 6.31
C ALA A 219 -18.15 -8.52 5.91
N LEU A 220 -17.85 -7.24 6.13
CA LEU A 220 -18.75 -6.12 5.89
C LEU A 220 -18.37 -5.28 4.67
N THR A 221 -17.10 -5.30 4.24
CA THR A 221 -16.60 -4.43 3.17
C THR A 221 -16.98 -4.95 1.80
N THR A 222 -17.63 -4.10 0.99
CA THR A 222 -18.13 -4.44 -0.36
C THR A 222 -17.23 -3.99 -1.51
N VAL A 223 -16.02 -3.59 -1.21
CA VAL A 223 -14.91 -3.42 -2.17
C VAL A 223 -13.82 -4.43 -1.86
N PRO A 224 -12.92 -4.80 -2.79
CA PRO A 224 -11.78 -5.66 -2.49
C PRO A 224 -11.01 -5.15 -1.28
N LEU A 225 -10.82 -5.98 -0.25
CA LEU A 225 -10.13 -5.60 0.99
C LEU A 225 -8.95 -6.53 1.25
N VAL A 226 -7.81 -5.92 1.53
CA VAL A 226 -6.66 -6.56 2.17
C VAL A 226 -6.67 -6.21 3.66
N PHE A 227 -6.57 -7.19 4.53
CA PHE A 227 -6.38 -7.00 5.97
C PHE A 227 -5.00 -7.55 6.33
N VAL A 228 -4.06 -6.67 6.64
CA VAL A 228 -2.68 -7.05 6.93
C VAL A 228 -2.35 -6.91 8.41
N GLU A 229 -1.80 -7.99 8.96
CA GLU A 229 -1.10 -8.02 10.25
C GLU A 229 0.39 -7.96 9.97
N MET A 230 1.03 -6.84 10.26
CA MET A 230 2.40 -6.55 9.83
C MET A 230 3.45 -7.38 10.55
N GLY A 231 3.16 -7.83 11.77
CA GLY A 231 4.07 -8.61 12.62
C GLY A 231 3.46 -8.86 13.98
N ASN A 232 4.19 -9.53 14.86
CA ASN A 232 3.78 -9.86 16.24
C ASN A 232 4.45 -8.91 17.25
N GLY A 233 3.72 -7.93 17.75
CA GLY A 233 4.25 -6.97 18.75
C GLY A 233 4.67 -7.57 20.09
N ALA A 234 4.32 -8.84 20.36
CA ALA A 234 4.82 -9.58 21.52
C ALA A 234 6.22 -10.19 21.28
N ASN A 235 6.68 -10.26 20.03
CA ASN A 235 8.01 -10.73 19.69
C ASN A 235 8.98 -9.55 19.65
N PRO A 236 10.14 -9.58 20.33
CA PRO A 236 11.07 -8.45 20.36
C PRO A 236 11.63 -8.06 18.99
N ASP A 237 11.89 -9.02 18.11
CA ASP A 237 12.45 -8.74 16.78
C ASP A 237 11.40 -8.08 15.88
N ASP A 238 10.15 -8.59 15.87
CA ASP A 238 9.04 -7.96 15.16
C ASP A 238 8.72 -6.57 15.74
N ALA A 239 8.69 -6.44 17.07
CA ALA A 239 8.45 -5.16 17.75
C ALA A 239 9.49 -4.11 17.33
N ALA A 240 10.76 -4.45 17.30
CA ALA A 240 11.83 -3.55 16.86
C ALA A 240 11.63 -3.08 15.40
N VAL A 241 11.12 -3.95 14.52
CA VAL A 241 10.80 -3.59 13.13
C VAL A 241 9.53 -2.71 13.06
N LEU A 242 8.49 -3.04 13.83
CA LEU A 242 7.24 -2.28 13.86
C LEU A 242 7.42 -0.86 14.41
N GLU A 243 8.30 -0.67 15.37
CA GLU A 243 8.54 0.60 16.05
C GLU A 243 9.58 1.47 15.34
N GLY A 244 10.57 0.84 14.72
CA GLY A 244 11.67 1.50 14.04
C GLY A 244 11.24 2.18 12.73
N SER A 245 11.76 3.39 12.48
CA SER A 245 11.48 4.14 11.25
C SER A 245 11.80 3.32 9.99
N ASP A 246 12.94 2.63 9.97
CA ASP A 246 13.37 1.83 8.84
C ASP A 246 12.45 0.63 8.59
N GLY A 247 11.99 0.00 9.68
CA GLY A 247 11.01 -1.08 9.63
C GLY A 247 9.65 -0.59 9.13
N GLN A 248 9.18 0.57 9.60
CA GLN A 248 7.93 1.19 9.12
C GLN A 248 7.99 1.54 7.63
N VAL A 249 9.13 2.05 7.14
CA VAL A 249 9.37 2.27 5.71
C VAL A 249 9.36 0.96 4.94
N LYS A 250 10.00 -0.11 5.47
CA LYS A 250 10.00 -1.44 4.86
C LYS A 250 8.57 -2.01 4.72
N HIS A 251 7.74 -1.89 5.77
CA HIS A 251 6.33 -2.26 5.72
C HIS A 251 5.55 -1.42 4.70
N ALA A 252 5.74 -0.10 4.68
CA ALA A 252 5.07 0.79 3.75
C ALA A 252 5.42 0.46 2.29
N ILE A 253 6.69 0.12 1.99
CA ILE A 253 7.11 -0.34 0.66
C ILE A 253 6.42 -1.66 0.29
N ALA A 254 6.37 -2.63 1.20
CA ALA A 254 5.71 -3.90 0.95
C ALA A 254 4.21 -3.70 0.67
N ILE A 255 3.51 -2.91 1.48
CA ILE A 255 2.08 -2.60 1.32
C ILE A 255 1.83 -1.86 0.01
N SER A 256 2.58 -0.78 -0.26
CA SER A 256 2.41 -0.01 -1.49
C SER A 256 2.67 -0.85 -2.74
N THR A 257 3.68 -1.72 -2.71
CA THR A 257 3.99 -2.64 -3.82
C THR A 257 2.84 -3.62 -4.05
N GLY A 258 2.27 -4.22 -3.00
CA GLY A 258 1.13 -5.12 -3.14
C GLY A 258 -0.12 -4.43 -3.70
N ILE A 259 -0.39 -3.18 -3.29
CA ILE A 259 -1.46 -2.34 -3.85
C ILE A 259 -1.22 -2.06 -5.34
N ILE A 260 0.01 -1.64 -5.70
CA ILE A 260 0.38 -1.33 -7.09
C ILE A 260 0.26 -2.59 -7.97
N ASP A 261 0.76 -3.72 -7.50
CA ASP A 261 0.67 -5.00 -8.21
C ASP A 261 -0.80 -5.35 -8.49
N TYR A 262 -1.69 -5.19 -7.51
CA TYR A 262 -3.12 -5.42 -7.69
C TYR A 262 -3.76 -4.44 -8.68
N LEU A 263 -3.53 -3.15 -8.52
CA LEU A 263 -4.15 -2.11 -9.34
C LEU A 263 -3.69 -2.11 -10.80
N LEU A 264 -2.48 -2.59 -11.06
CA LEU A 264 -1.90 -2.71 -12.41
C LEU A 264 -2.06 -4.11 -13.01
N GLY A 265 -2.76 -5.04 -12.33
CA GLY A 265 -3.08 -6.36 -12.84
C GLY A 265 -1.88 -7.30 -12.93
N ALA A 266 -0.97 -7.26 -11.96
CA ALA A 266 0.10 -8.25 -11.86
C ALA A 266 -0.49 -9.64 -11.57
N GLU A 267 0.13 -10.68 -12.14
CA GLU A 267 -0.24 -12.05 -11.84
C GLU A 267 0.36 -12.48 -10.49
N THR A 268 -0.41 -13.22 -9.70
CA THR A 268 0.09 -13.86 -8.47
C THR A 268 1.13 -14.92 -8.81
N ALA A 269 2.21 -15.00 -8.04
CA ALA A 269 3.13 -16.10 -8.17
C ALA A 269 2.38 -17.41 -7.88
N SER A 270 2.33 -18.31 -8.86
CA SER A 270 1.79 -19.64 -8.67
C SER A 270 2.70 -20.35 -7.67
N SER A 271 2.17 -20.73 -6.49
CA SER A 271 2.87 -21.69 -5.64
C SER A 271 3.14 -22.94 -6.47
N PRO A 272 4.37 -23.48 -6.49
CA PRO A 272 4.58 -24.74 -7.16
C PRO A 272 3.68 -25.79 -6.50
N ASP A 273 2.78 -26.38 -7.28
CA ASP A 273 1.99 -27.52 -6.85
C ASP A 273 2.95 -28.56 -6.25
N VAL A 274 2.84 -28.78 -4.95
CA VAL A 274 3.57 -29.89 -4.28
C VAL A 274 2.87 -31.17 -4.71
N ALA A 275 3.18 -31.61 -5.92
CA ALA A 275 2.87 -32.96 -6.34
C ALA A 275 3.65 -33.92 -5.41
N VAL A 276 2.89 -34.65 -4.59
CA VAL A 276 3.42 -35.75 -3.79
C VAL A 276 4.12 -36.73 -4.77
N PRO A 277 5.44 -36.96 -4.67
CA PRO A 277 6.11 -37.86 -5.59
C PRO A 277 5.75 -39.31 -5.24
N THR A 278 4.97 -39.96 -6.09
CA THR A 278 5.05 -41.41 -6.21
C THR A 278 6.40 -41.76 -6.82
N ALA A 279 7.18 -42.49 -6.06
CA ALA A 279 8.55 -42.89 -6.40
C ALA A 279 8.61 -43.65 -7.73
N SER A 280 9.41 -43.15 -8.65
CA SER A 280 10.15 -43.96 -9.66
C SER A 280 11.22 -43.05 -10.27
N ALA A 281 12.50 -43.37 -10.02
CA ALA A 281 13.64 -42.78 -10.71
C ALA A 281 13.69 -43.23 -12.18
N PRO A 282 14.08 -42.39 -13.13
CA PRO A 282 15.45 -42.47 -13.65
C PRO A 282 16.08 -41.16 -14.18
N THR A 283 17.40 -41.15 -14.19
CA THR A 283 18.41 -40.53 -15.07
C THR A 283 18.31 -39.09 -15.55
N PRO A 284 19.37 -38.29 -15.44
CA PRO A 284 19.40 -36.87 -15.71
C PRO A 284 19.53 -36.54 -17.19
N THR A 285 18.67 -35.71 -17.70
CA THR A 285 18.87 -35.03 -19.00
C THR A 285 18.85 -33.52 -18.75
N SER A 286 19.91 -32.83 -19.18
CA SER A 286 20.05 -31.40 -19.18
C SER A 286 18.83 -30.71 -19.83
N ALA A 287 18.10 -29.90 -19.09
CA ALA A 287 17.07 -29.02 -19.62
C ALA A 287 17.45 -27.56 -19.35
N THR A 288 17.53 -26.83 -20.43
CA THR A 288 17.75 -25.39 -20.55
C THR A 288 16.71 -24.62 -19.76
N VAL A 289 17.15 -23.71 -18.91
CA VAL A 289 16.28 -22.80 -18.11
C VAL A 289 15.53 -21.87 -19.05
N PRO A 290 14.20 -21.79 -19.01
CA PRO A 290 13.46 -20.76 -19.73
C PRO A 290 13.66 -19.41 -19.06
N ALA A 291 13.86 -18.38 -19.86
CA ALA A 291 14.03 -16.99 -19.43
C ALA A 291 12.82 -16.49 -18.65
N ALA A 292 13.09 -15.80 -17.56
CA ALA A 292 12.10 -15.15 -16.71
C ALA A 292 11.17 -14.20 -17.51
N THR A 293 9.88 -14.38 -17.32
CA THR A 293 8.82 -13.59 -17.93
C THR A 293 8.90 -12.13 -17.47
N SER A 294 8.84 -11.20 -18.39
CA SER A 294 9.00 -9.77 -18.17
C SER A 294 7.83 -9.18 -17.35
N THR A 295 8.11 -8.69 -16.16
CA THR A 295 7.22 -7.75 -15.44
C THR A 295 6.93 -6.55 -16.34
N SER A 296 5.68 -6.07 -16.40
CA SER A 296 5.29 -4.96 -17.29
C SER A 296 6.15 -3.71 -17.05
N VAL A 297 6.48 -2.97 -18.11
CA VAL A 297 7.32 -1.76 -18.03
C VAL A 297 6.71 -0.71 -17.10
N ALA A 298 5.38 -0.63 -17.03
CA ALA A 298 4.64 0.27 -16.14
C ALA A 298 4.88 -0.02 -14.64
N GLY A 299 4.88 -1.30 -14.24
CA GLY A 299 5.15 -1.66 -12.84
C GLY A 299 6.58 -1.35 -12.39
N ARG A 300 7.55 -1.37 -13.32
CA ARG A 300 8.96 -1.04 -13.00
C ARG A 300 9.19 0.45 -12.76
N SER A 301 8.55 1.32 -13.55
CA SER A 301 8.64 2.76 -13.36
C SER A 301 7.91 3.22 -12.08
N ALA A 302 6.76 2.61 -11.75
CA ALA A 302 6.02 2.87 -10.53
C ALA A 302 6.85 2.56 -9.27
N LEU A 303 7.54 1.42 -9.26
CA LEU A 303 8.38 1.00 -8.13
C LEU A 303 9.61 1.91 -7.92
N SER A 304 10.24 2.38 -9.01
CA SER A 304 11.36 3.34 -8.92
C SER A 304 10.93 4.65 -8.27
N ARG A 305 9.72 5.11 -8.56
CA ARG A 305 9.17 6.36 -8.01
C ARG A 305 8.62 6.21 -6.61
N LEU A 306 8.15 5.03 -6.27
CA LEU A 306 7.82 4.72 -4.89
C LEU A 306 9.03 4.98 -3.99
N LEU A 307 10.23 4.54 -4.41
CA LEU A 307 11.47 4.81 -3.69
C LEU A 307 11.84 6.29 -3.66
N GLU A 308 11.63 7.01 -4.76
CA GLU A 308 11.84 8.47 -4.80
C GLU A 308 10.83 9.22 -3.93
N SER A 309 9.60 8.73 -3.83
CA SER A 309 8.53 9.38 -3.03
C SER A 309 8.72 9.22 -1.53
N VAL A 310 9.35 8.14 -1.08
CA VAL A 310 9.70 7.95 0.34
C VAL A 310 11.02 8.63 0.72
N SER A 311 11.84 9.01 -0.27
CA SER A 311 13.14 9.67 -0.05
C SER A 311 13.05 10.94 0.82
N PRO A 312 12.09 11.88 0.63
CA PRO A 312 11.97 13.06 1.49
C PRO A 312 11.62 12.71 2.95
N TYR A 313 10.89 11.63 3.18
CA TYR A 313 10.58 11.15 4.53
C TYR A 313 11.81 10.53 5.17
N VAL A 314 12.55 9.72 4.43
CA VAL A 314 13.82 9.15 4.88
C VAL A 314 14.84 10.24 5.19
N GLU A 315 14.91 11.30 4.40
CA GLU A 315 15.75 12.46 4.66
C GLU A 315 15.30 13.27 5.89
N SER A 316 14.00 13.33 6.19
CA SER A 316 13.46 14.00 7.37
C SER A 316 13.77 13.26 8.68
N PHE A 317 14.04 11.95 8.62
CA PHE A 317 14.45 11.13 9.77
C PHE A 317 15.99 11.09 9.97
N GLY A 318 16.76 11.76 9.11
CA GLY A 318 18.20 11.88 9.19
C GLY A 318 18.96 10.90 8.28
N VAL A 319 19.91 11.45 7.51
CA VAL A 319 20.71 10.73 6.49
C VAL A 319 21.53 9.56 7.09
N ASP A 320 21.68 9.51 8.40
CA ASP A 320 22.42 8.46 9.09
C ASP A 320 21.66 7.12 9.13
N GLY A 321 20.32 7.14 9.08
CA GLY A 321 19.49 5.94 8.95
C GLY A 321 19.69 5.22 7.61
N LEU A 322 19.79 5.96 6.51
CA LEU A 322 20.08 5.39 5.18
C LEU A 322 21.49 4.82 5.05
N LYS A 323 22.47 5.42 5.74
CA LYS A 323 23.84 4.89 5.78
C LYS A 323 23.91 3.61 6.60
N GLY A 324 23.06 3.46 7.64
CA GLY A 324 22.89 2.23 8.40
C GLY A 324 22.25 1.09 7.59
N LEU A 325 21.32 1.42 6.67
CA LEU A 325 20.73 0.48 5.71
C LEU A 325 21.72 -0.05 4.66
N VAL A 326 22.85 0.63 4.46
CA VAL A 326 23.89 0.30 3.46
C VAL A 326 25.18 -0.23 4.10
N THR A 327 25.23 -0.45 5.41
CA THR A 327 26.40 -1.07 6.05
C THR A 327 26.44 -2.58 5.85
N ASP A 328 27.66 -3.13 5.69
CA ASP A 328 27.93 -4.49 5.20
C ASP A 328 27.29 -5.64 6.00
N GLU A 329 26.80 -5.44 7.21
CA GLU A 329 26.15 -6.47 8.03
C GLU A 329 24.62 -6.55 7.90
N ASN A 330 23.93 -5.46 7.54
CA ASN A 330 22.49 -5.46 7.24
C ASN A 330 22.19 -5.63 5.75
N VAL A 331 23.25 -5.70 4.93
CA VAL A 331 23.21 -5.80 3.47
C VAL A 331 22.60 -7.12 2.99
N SER A 332 22.44 -8.17 3.82
CA SER A 332 21.93 -9.44 3.32
C SER A 332 20.42 -9.46 3.03
N SER A 333 19.59 -8.84 3.84
CA SER A 333 18.12 -8.86 3.63
C SER A 333 17.63 -7.64 2.86
N VAL A 334 18.04 -6.44 3.27
CA VAL A 334 17.69 -5.19 2.57
C VAL A 334 18.42 -5.07 1.25
N SER A 335 19.66 -5.62 1.12
CA SER A 335 20.41 -5.59 -0.13
C SER A 335 19.94 -6.61 -1.14
N THR A 336 19.37 -7.72 -0.74
CA THR A 336 18.78 -8.66 -1.71
C THR A 336 17.55 -8.02 -2.34
N PHE A 337 16.74 -7.30 -1.57
CA PHE A 337 15.62 -6.52 -2.08
C PHE A 337 16.10 -5.28 -2.86
N ALA A 338 16.96 -4.45 -2.28
CA ALA A 338 17.49 -3.26 -2.95
C ALA A 338 18.38 -3.61 -4.16
N ARG A 339 19.15 -4.70 -4.11
CA ARG A 339 19.90 -5.22 -5.29
C ARG A 339 18.98 -5.85 -6.31
N GLY A 340 17.95 -6.59 -5.90
CA GLY A 340 16.92 -7.11 -6.78
C GLY A 340 16.18 -5.98 -7.49
N LEU A 341 15.89 -4.91 -6.78
CA LEU A 341 15.28 -3.70 -7.29
C LEU A 341 16.25 -2.91 -8.18
N LEU A 342 17.48 -2.67 -7.73
CA LEU A 342 18.53 -1.97 -8.49
C LEU A 342 18.90 -2.75 -9.76
N ASN A 343 19.05 -4.06 -9.70
CA ASN A 343 19.31 -4.90 -10.86
C ASN A 343 18.14 -4.91 -11.84
N ARG A 344 16.90 -4.81 -11.38
CA ARG A 344 15.71 -4.65 -12.24
C ARG A 344 15.65 -3.26 -12.88
N ILE A 345 16.07 -2.22 -12.17
CA ILE A 345 16.19 -0.84 -12.69
C ILE A 345 17.31 -0.77 -13.74
N LEU A 346 18.46 -1.40 -13.48
CA LEU A 346 19.62 -1.41 -14.42
C LEU A 346 19.38 -2.30 -15.63
N ALA A 347 18.64 -3.39 -15.51
CA ALA A 347 18.26 -4.26 -16.63
C ALA A 347 17.13 -3.66 -17.52
N ALA A 348 16.55 -2.53 -17.11
CA ALA A 348 15.53 -1.80 -17.87
C ALA A 348 16.09 -0.57 -18.61
N ARG A 349 17.40 -0.34 -18.56
CA ARG A 349 18.16 0.60 -19.39
C ARG A 349 18.88 -0.13 -20.51
#